data_57afa4d085a9a5108d0504a3ec43cb45
#
_entry.id   57afa4d085a9a5108d0504a3ec43cb45
#
_cell.length_a   1.000
_cell.length_b   1.000
_cell.length_c   1.000
_cell.angle_alpha   90.00
_cell.angle_beta   90.00
_cell.angle_gamma   90.00
#
_symmetry.space_group_name_H-M   'P 1'
#
loop_
_entity.id
_entity.type
_entity.pdbx_description
1 polymer ?
#
loop_
_entity_poly.entity_id
_entity_poly.type
_entity_poly.pdbx_seq_one_letter_code
_entity_poly.pdbx_strand_id
1 'polypeptide(L)'
;MDGGIGNDREAEAVKVEPDDGDRKYFEELDLKIRGEQLFLNPDLTRDMILRLTPVGKNRISPLLQAFAGENFNGYINSLRLEYSLVLLKDFKNYTVEAVAIDSGFNNVRTYQRIFREKYGMTPAEYRKTLK
;
A
#
# COMPACT_ATOMS: atom_id res chain seq x y z
N MET A 1 -27.66 -13.41 -19.59
CA MET A 1 -27.19 -13.20 -19.38
C MET A 1 -26.53 -13.16 -19.25
N ASP A 2 -26.56 -13.23 -18.98
CA ASP A 2 -25.95 -13.01 -18.65
C ASP A 2 -25.35 -13.24 -18.31
N GLY A 3 -25.40 -13.66 -18.00
CA GLY A 3 -24.89 -13.68 -17.47
C GLY A 3 -24.36 -13.99 -17.05
N GLY A 4 -24.47 -14.28 -16.88
CA GLY A 4 -24.00 -14.25 -16.40
C GLY A 4 -23.65 -14.41 -15.94
N ILE A 5 -23.83 -14.74 -15.66
CA ILE A 5 -23.52 -14.49 -15.28
C ILE A 5 -23.12 -14.57 -14.58
N GLY A 6 -23.08 -14.75 -14.11
CA GLY A 6 -22.70 -14.55 -13.49
C GLY A 6 -21.96 -14.56 -13.02
N ASN A 7 -21.63 -14.89 -12.75
CA ASN A 7 -20.85 -14.54 -12.51
C ASN A 7 -20.13 -14.03 -12.77
N ASP A 8 -19.96 -14.18 -13.01
CA ASP A 8 -19.28 -13.43 -13.20
C ASP A 8 -19.59 -12.34 -13.29
N ARG A 9 -20.40 -12.19 -13.12
CA ARG A 9 -20.86 -11.08 -13.04
C ARG A 9 -20.57 -10.47 -11.86
N GLU A 10 -20.39 -11.01 -10.81
CA GLU A 10 -20.05 -10.31 -9.74
C GLU A 10 -18.75 -9.78 -9.90
N ALA A 11 -17.93 -10.37 -10.58
CA ALA A 11 -16.68 -9.78 -10.85
C ALA A 11 -16.88 -8.49 -11.53
N GLU A 12 -18.00 -8.34 -12.22
CA GLU A 12 -18.18 -7.10 -12.82
C GLU A 12 -18.67 -6.14 -11.95
N ALA A 13 -19.34 -6.52 -10.95
CA ALA A 13 -19.85 -5.59 -10.00
C ALA A 13 -18.74 -4.76 -9.45
N VAL A 14 -17.51 -5.28 -9.42
CA VAL A 14 -16.44 -4.51 -8.86
C VAL A 14 -15.82 -3.59 -9.86
N LYS A 15 -16.28 -3.61 -11.07
CA LYS A 15 -15.75 -2.70 -12.01
C LYS A 15 -16.61 -1.50 -12.09
N VAL A 16 -16.79 -0.82 -10.99
CA VAL A 16 -17.57 0.38 -10.94
C VAL A 16 -16.73 1.52 -11.45
N GLU A 17 -17.32 2.36 -12.30
CA GLU A 17 -16.64 3.54 -12.79
C GLU A 17 -16.48 4.53 -11.64
N PRO A 18 -15.28 4.94 -11.31
CA PRO A 18 -15.10 5.89 -10.22
C PRO A 18 -15.63 7.27 -10.63
N ASP A 19 -16.31 7.93 -9.73
CA ASP A 19 -16.81 9.28 -9.97
C ASP A 19 -16.06 10.26 -9.06
N ASP A 20 -16.45 11.53 -9.08
CA ASP A 20 -15.79 12.56 -8.31
C ASP A 20 -15.93 12.34 -6.81
N GLY A 21 -17.05 11.79 -6.39
CA GLY A 21 -17.24 11.48 -4.98
C GLY A 21 -16.28 10.38 -4.52
N ASP A 22 -16.10 9.38 -5.37
CA ASP A 22 -15.18 8.29 -5.06
C ASP A 22 -13.75 8.79 -5.02
N ARG A 23 -13.37 9.69 -5.92
CA ARG A 23 -12.04 10.26 -5.91
C ARG A 23 -11.81 11.03 -4.61
N LYS A 24 -12.78 11.77 -4.16
CA LYS A 24 -12.67 12.52 -2.93
C LYS A 24 -12.50 11.60 -1.73
N TYR A 25 -13.24 10.50 -1.68
CA TYR A 25 -13.10 9.53 -0.61
C TYR A 25 -11.71 8.91 -0.62
N PHE A 26 -11.20 8.58 -1.80
CA PHE A 26 -9.85 8.02 -1.89
C PHE A 26 -8.81 9.03 -1.43
N GLU A 27 -8.94 10.29 -1.85
CA GLU A 27 -7.99 11.32 -1.47
C GLU A 27 -7.98 11.54 0.04
N GLU A 28 -9.14 11.52 0.66
CA GLU A 28 -9.22 11.67 2.11
C GLU A 28 -8.59 10.47 2.83
N LEU A 29 -8.84 9.28 2.33
CA LEU A 29 -8.27 8.07 2.87
C LEU A 29 -6.75 8.10 2.74
N ASP A 30 -6.25 8.42 1.55
CA ASP A 30 -4.83 8.46 1.26
C ASP A 30 -4.14 9.52 2.11
N LEU A 31 -4.74 10.69 2.24
CA LEU A 31 -4.19 11.76 3.04
C LEU A 31 -4.09 11.36 4.51
N LYS A 32 -5.09 10.67 5.03
CA LYS A 32 -5.07 10.25 6.41
C LYS A 32 -3.98 9.19 6.64
N ILE A 33 -3.90 8.20 5.77
CA ILE A 33 -2.92 7.14 5.93
C ILE A 33 -1.50 7.69 5.80
N ARG A 34 -1.26 8.55 4.81
CA ARG A 34 0.06 9.15 4.63
C ARG A 34 0.38 10.18 5.70
N GLY A 35 -0.57 11.04 5.99
CA GLY A 35 -0.36 12.16 6.92
C GLY A 35 -0.12 11.70 8.35
N GLU A 36 -0.84 10.69 8.79
CA GLU A 36 -0.66 10.15 10.13
C GLU A 36 0.33 8.99 10.16
N GLN A 37 0.90 8.66 9.00
CA GLN A 37 1.89 7.59 8.86
C GLN A 37 1.38 6.26 9.41
N LEU A 38 0.11 5.97 9.17
CA LEU A 38 -0.50 4.74 9.67
C LEU A 38 0.17 3.51 9.10
N PHE A 39 0.74 3.62 7.91
CA PHE A 39 1.41 2.50 7.26
C PHE A 39 2.67 2.05 8.00
N LEU A 40 3.20 2.86 8.91
CA LEU A 40 4.38 2.47 9.67
C LEU A 40 4.06 1.48 10.79
N ASN A 41 2.78 1.30 11.11
CA ASN A 41 2.37 0.28 12.05
C ASN A 41 2.41 -1.08 11.35
N PRO A 42 3.29 -2.01 11.75
CA PRO A 42 3.39 -3.29 11.06
C PRO A 42 2.14 -4.16 11.22
N ASP A 43 1.32 -3.86 12.22
CA ASP A 43 0.10 -4.63 12.49
C ASP A 43 -1.14 -3.98 11.87
N LEU A 44 -0.97 -2.96 11.05
CA LEU A 44 -2.10 -2.27 10.45
C LEU A 44 -2.95 -3.22 9.60
N THR A 45 -4.25 -3.22 9.85
CA THR A 45 -5.20 -4.03 9.11
C THR A 45 -6.22 -3.14 8.42
N ARG A 46 -6.92 -3.71 7.46
CA ARG A 46 -8.00 -3.02 6.77
C ARG A 46 -9.10 -2.61 7.78
N ASP A 47 -9.40 -3.49 8.74
CA ASP A 47 -10.42 -3.19 9.74
C ASP A 47 -10.05 -1.96 10.59
N MET A 48 -8.78 -1.78 10.89
CA MET A 48 -8.34 -0.61 11.63
C MET A 48 -8.58 0.66 10.82
N ILE A 49 -8.34 0.61 9.53
CA ILE A 49 -8.58 1.75 8.65
C ILE A 49 -10.08 2.05 8.57
N LEU A 50 -10.90 1.01 8.50
CA LEU A 50 -12.35 1.21 8.44
C LEU A 50 -12.90 1.91 9.68
N ARG A 51 -12.25 1.73 10.82
CA ARG A 51 -12.67 2.40 12.05
C ARG A 51 -12.23 3.86 12.09
N LEU A 52 -11.24 4.21 11.30
CA LEU A 52 -10.67 5.56 11.31
C LEU A 52 -11.17 6.45 10.19
N THR A 53 -11.92 5.91 9.25
CA THR A 53 -12.37 6.65 8.09
C THR A 53 -13.85 6.42 7.86
N PRO A 54 -14.53 7.32 7.15
CA PRO A 54 -15.95 7.12 6.83
C PRO A 54 -16.18 6.18 5.65
N VAL A 55 -15.12 5.57 5.11
CA VAL A 55 -15.25 4.69 3.96
C VAL A 55 -15.91 3.38 4.40
N GLY A 56 -16.95 2.98 3.71
CA GLY A 56 -17.66 1.75 4.03
C GLY A 56 -16.84 0.51 3.73
N LYS A 57 -17.16 -0.57 4.42
CA LYS A 57 -16.44 -1.82 4.32
C LYS A 57 -16.31 -2.33 2.90
N ASN A 58 -17.38 -2.19 2.11
CA ASN A 58 -17.38 -2.70 0.75
C ASN A 58 -16.83 -1.72 -0.29
N ARG A 59 -16.45 -0.52 0.15
CA ARG A 59 -15.96 0.49 -0.75
C ARG A 59 -14.45 0.58 -0.80
N ILE A 60 -13.77 0.16 0.25
CA ILE A 60 -12.33 0.38 0.34
C ILE A 60 -11.55 -0.33 -0.76
N SER A 61 -11.87 -1.59 -1.04
CA SER A 61 -11.15 -2.33 -2.07
C SER A 61 -11.39 -1.77 -3.48
N PRO A 62 -12.65 -1.45 -3.87
CA PRO A 62 -12.86 -0.83 -5.16
C PRO A 62 -12.16 0.52 -5.30
N LEU A 63 -12.10 1.32 -4.23
CA LEU A 63 -11.43 2.61 -4.27
C LEU A 63 -9.93 2.42 -4.50
N LEU A 64 -9.32 1.49 -3.78
CA LEU A 64 -7.90 1.25 -3.94
C LEU A 64 -7.56 0.72 -5.32
N GLN A 65 -8.39 -0.18 -5.86
CA GLN A 65 -8.17 -0.67 -7.21
C GLN A 65 -8.32 0.45 -8.23
N ALA A 66 -9.33 1.28 -8.10
CA ALA A 66 -9.60 2.33 -9.07
C ALA A 66 -8.54 3.42 -9.09
N PHE A 67 -8.08 3.85 -7.92
CA PHE A 67 -7.20 5.01 -7.82
C PHE A 67 -5.75 4.68 -7.49
N ALA A 68 -5.47 3.52 -6.97
CA ALA A 68 -4.11 3.10 -6.67
C ALA A 68 -3.67 1.87 -7.46
N GLY A 69 -4.62 1.15 -8.07
CA GLY A 69 -4.30 -0.03 -8.85
C GLY A 69 -3.84 -1.21 -8.00
N GLU A 70 -4.16 -1.23 -6.72
CA GLU A 70 -3.66 -2.24 -5.80
C GLU A 70 -4.72 -2.65 -4.81
N ASN A 71 -4.56 -3.83 -4.21
CA ASN A 71 -5.39 -4.21 -3.08
C ASN A 71 -4.83 -3.51 -1.83
N PHE A 72 -5.47 -3.71 -0.68
CA PHE A 72 -5.07 -3.02 0.54
C PHE A 72 -3.62 -3.30 0.92
N ASN A 73 -3.23 -4.58 0.93
CA ASN A 73 -1.87 -4.93 1.31
C ASN A 73 -0.84 -4.35 0.35
N GLY A 74 -1.12 -4.40 -0.94
CA GLY A 74 -0.23 -3.81 -1.94
C GLY A 74 -0.09 -2.32 -1.77
N TYR A 75 -1.21 -1.64 -1.51
CA TYR A 75 -1.21 -0.20 -1.30
C TYR A 75 -0.36 0.18 -0.09
N ILE A 76 -0.58 -0.50 1.05
CA ILE A 76 0.19 -0.19 2.26
C ILE A 76 1.67 -0.52 2.07
N ASN A 77 1.98 -1.66 1.43
CA ASN A 77 3.38 -2.00 1.20
C ASN A 77 4.05 -1.01 0.26
N SER A 78 3.33 -0.47 -0.72
CA SER A 78 3.90 0.56 -1.60
C SER A 78 4.28 1.80 -0.82
N LEU A 79 3.44 2.23 0.13
CA LEU A 79 3.76 3.38 0.97
C LEU A 79 4.98 3.11 1.85
N ARG A 80 5.06 1.90 2.40
CA ARG A 80 6.20 1.50 3.22
C ARG A 80 7.49 1.48 2.41
N LEU A 81 7.41 1.01 1.16
CA LEU A 81 8.58 0.98 0.30
C LEU A 81 9.05 2.39 -0.05
N GLU A 82 8.12 3.29 -0.37
CA GLU A 82 8.48 4.68 -0.66
C GLU A 82 9.18 5.32 0.53
N TYR A 83 8.66 5.09 1.71
CA TYR A 83 9.25 5.63 2.94
C TYR A 83 10.66 5.06 3.12
N SER A 84 10.84 3.77 2.85
CA SER A 84 12.12 3.12 3.02
C SER A 84 13.19 3.70 2.10
N LEU A 85 12.81 4.20 0.92
CA LEU A 85 13.78 4.79 0.01
C LEU A 85 14.46 5.99 0.64
N VAL A 86 13.71 6.76 1.42
CA VAL A 86 14.28 7.92 2.11
C VAL A 86 15.28 7.48 3.17
N LEU A 87 14.91 6.46 3.95
CA LEU A 87 15.80 5.98 5.01
C LEU A 87 17.06 5.30 4.44
N LEU A 88 16.93 4.65 3.28
CA LEU A 88 18.08 3.99 2.67
C LEU A 88 19.19 4.98 2.29
N LYS A 89 18.86 6.25 2.11
CA LYS A 89 19.85 7.26 1.79
C LYS A 89 20.74 7.59 2.97
N ASP A 90 20.31 7.26 4.17
CA ASP A 90 21.06 7.57 5.38
C ASP A 90 21.90 6.35 5.78
N PHE A 91 23.03 6.18 5.08
CA PHE A 91 23.92 5.04 5.29
C PHE A 91 24.50 5.00 6.70
N LYS A 92 24.64 6.17 7.32
CA LYS A 92 25.28 6.28 8.59
C LYS A 92 24.42 5.79 9.75
N ASN A 93 23.14 6.10 9.68
CA ASN A 93 22.25 5.83 10.81
C ASN A 93 21.35 4.63 10.62
N TYR A 94 21.22 4.12 9.40
CA TYR A 94 20.29 3.03 9.13
C TYR A 94 20.94 1.85 8.44
N THR A 95 20.92 0.69 9.11
CA THR A 95 21.20 -0.58 8.42
C THR A 95 19.97 -0.95 7.60
N VAL A 96 20.13 -1.89 6.69
CA VAL A 96 18.98 -2.38 5.91
C VAL A 96 17.92 -2.97 6.85
N GLU A 97 18.33 -3.66 7.91
CA GLU A 97 17.40 -4.22 8.89
C GLU A 97 16.64 -3.12 9.61
N ALA A 98 17.32 -2.05 10.01
CA ALA A 98 16.66 -0.94 10.67
C ALA A 98 15.67 -0.24 9.73
N VAL A 99 16.04 -0.10 8.45
CA VAL A 99 15.15 0.49 7.46
C VAL A 99 13.87 -0.33 7.34
N ALA A 100 13.99 -1.66 7.30
CA ALA A 100 12.83 -2.52 7.18
C ALA A 100 11.85 -2.30 8.33
N ILE A 101 12.36 -2.33 9.54
CA ILE A 101 11.51 -2.21 10.73
C ILE A 101 10.92 -0.79 10.85
N ASP A 102 11.73 0.22 10.64
CA ASP A 102 11.25 1.60 10.76
C ASP A 102 10.29 2.00 9.64
N SER A 103 10.27 1.25 8.54
CA SER A 103 9.35 1.48 7.44
C SER A 103 8.04 0.71 7.58
N GLY A 104 7.87 -0.03 8.67
CA GLY A 104 6.62 -0.71 8.97
C GLY A 104 6.57 -2.18 8.63
N PHE A 105 7.68 -2.77 8.20
CA PHE A 105 7.69 -4.21 7.89
C PHE A 105 7.95 -5.03 9.15
N ASN A 106 7.35 -6.20 9.24
CA ASN A 106 7.53 -7.05 10.40
C ASN A 106 8.92 -7.68 10.47
N ASN A 107 9.54 -7.92 9.33
CA ASN A 107 10.88 -8.48 9.32
C ASN A 107 11.60 -8.10 8.03
N VAL A 108 12.92 -8.21 8.06
CA VAL A 108 13.75 -7.79 6.95
C VAL A 108 13.57 -8.68 5.72
N ARG A 109 13.30 -9.95 5.92
CA ARG A 109 13.16 -10.87 4.79
C ARG A 109 11.96 -10.49 3.91
N THR A 110 10.83 -10.18 4.53
CA THR A 110 9.65 -9.74 3.80
C THR A 110 9.93 -8.43 3.07
N TYR A 111 10.59 -7.50 3.75
CA TYR A 111 10.95 -6.22 3.16
C TYR A 111 11.81 -6.43 1.91
N GLN A 112 12.85 -7.25 2.01
CA GLN A 112 13.75 -7.49 0.89
C GLN A 112 13.02 -8.11 -0.30
N ARG A 113 12.13 -9.06 -0.04
CA ARG A 113 11.38 -9.72 -1.11
C ARG A 113 10.46 -8.73 -1.82
N ILE A 114 9.69 -7.97 -1.06
CA ILE A 114 8.73 -7.01 -1.62
C ILE A 114 9.46 -5.89 -2.35
N PHE A 115 10.57 -5.41 -1.79
CA PHE A 115 11.39 -4.38 -2.42
C PHE A 115 11.89 -4.87 -3.78
N ARG A 116 12.41 -6.08 -3.80
CA ARG A 116 12.95 -6.62 -5.05
C ARG A 116 11.87 -6.83 -6.10
N GLU A 117 10.69 -7.27 -5.68
CA GLU A 117 9.56 -7.45 -6.60
C GLU A 117 9.17 -6.13 -7.23
N LYS A 118 9.24 -5.04 -6.50
CA LYS A 118 8.84 -3.75 -7.02
C LYS A 118 9.94 -3.05 -7.81
N TYR A 119 11.15 -3.08 -7.31
CA TYR A 119 12.23 -2.26 -7.89
C TYR A 119 13.27 -3.06 -8.68
N GLY A 120 13.17 -4.37 -8.71
CA GLY A 120 14.07 -5.21 -9.50
C GLY A 120 15.44 -5.44 -8.88
N MET A 121 15.67 -4.98 -7.66
CA MET A 121 16.94 -5.17 -6.97
C MET A 121 16.69 -5.18 -5.47
N THR A 122 17.64 -5.67 -4.69
CA THR A 122 17.51 -5.68 -3.25
C THR A 122 17.78 -4.29 -2.67
N PRO A 123 17.34 -4.01 -1.43
CA PRO A 123 17.67 -2.73 -0.80
C PRO A 123 19.16 -2.45 -0.72
N ALA A 124 19.98 -3.49 -0.45
CA ALA A 124 21.43 -3.33 -0.39
C ALA A 124 21.99 -2.94 -1.77
N GLU A 125 21.48 -3.59 -2.82
CA GLU A 125 21.91 -3.26 -4.18
C GLU A 125 21.50 -1.84 -4.53
N TYR A 126 20.29 -1.44 -4.15
CA TYR A 126 19.82 -0.09 -4.40
C TYR A 126 20.74 0.93 -3.72
N ARG A 127 21.14 0.66 -2.48
CA ARG A 127 22.04 1.55 -1.76
C ARG A 127 23.37 1.76 -2.51
N LYS A 128 23.86 0.72 -3.15
CA LYS A 128 25.10 0.84 -3.90
C LYS A 128 24.95 1.82 -5.07
N THR A 129 23.77 1.95 -5.62
CA THR A 129 23.56 2.88 -6.72
C THR A 129 23.55 4.33 -6.29
N LEU A 130 23.42 4.58 -4.98
CA LEU A 130 23.35 5.94 -4.45
C LEU A 130 24.72 6.54 -4.15
N LYS A 131 25.78 5.78 -4.28
CA LYS A 131 27.12 6.27 -3.98
C LYS A 131 27.73 6.99 -5.14
#